data_72e40f5379185e8e140b2ca0bff3c1ca
#
_entry.id   72e40f5379185e8e140b2ca0bff3c1ca
#
_cell.length_a   1.000
_cell.length_b   1.000
_cell.length_c   1.000
_cell.angle_alpha   90.00
_cell.angle_beta   90.00
_cell.angle_gamma   90.00
#
_symmetry.space_group_name_H-M   'P 1'
#
loop_
_entity.id
_entity.type
_entity.pdbx_description
1 polymer ?
#
loop_
_entity_poly.entity_id
_entity_poly.type
_entity_poly.pdbx_seq_one_letter_code
_entity_poly.pdbx_strand_id
1 'polypeptide(L)'
;MKSRLSWMVTLLLVLALVSGFVGCAKKAEEAVIAEPEPTGPVTIEFWHAMTGKNAENVQLLADQFNATQQKYIVTPVFKGSYSDTMNAGIAAFRANQAPHIIQVYEVGTATMMAAKGAVKPVHQLMKDFGQKFDPTIYIPTITSYYSTSKGEMLSLPFNSSTSVMYYNKDAFRKAGLDPEKPPVTWPEFFEMAKKLKASGMEGGFTTNWISWIQLENFSAWHNQAFGTKANGFEGLDTELVFNTPLTLKHFETIAQLAKDKVFIYGGRENKANPLFSSGQVGLHFESIGGYANFKNTCKFDFGVARLPYYPDAPGAPQNTIIGGASLWVFEGKTKFEYKGIADFFSFLSKPESQAQWHQNTGYLPITTAAYELTKSQGFYDKNPGPEVAIKQLLNKAPTPNSMGIRFGNFNIIREIEDQVWEDILGGKISVKDGLAKMVSEGNAKLREFEQLNK
;
A
#
# COMPACT_ATOMS: atom_id res chain seq x y z
N MET A 1 -44.55 -56.46 -51.13
CA MET A 1 -43.66 -57.14 -50.19
C MET A 1 -42.17 -57.03 -50.60
N LYS A 2 -41.65 -55.91 -51.08
CA LYS A 2 -40.24 -55.73 -51.47
C LYS A 2 -39.52 -54.53 -50.82
N SER A 3 -40.14 -53.86 -49.85
CA SER A 3 -39.56 -52.64 -49.22
C SER A 3 -39.12 -52.80 -47.77
N ARG A 4 -39.37 -53.97 -47.13
CA ARG A 4 -38.97 -54.19 -45.72
C ARG A 4 -37.67 -55.00 -45.52
N LEU A 5 -37.16 -55.62 -46.59
CA LEU A 5 -35.92 -56.42 -46.50
C LEU A 5 -34.64 -55.57 -46.73
N SER A 6 -34.77 -54.43 -47.41
CA SER A 6 -33.63 -53.53 -47.63
C SER A 6 -33.18 -52.75 -46.41
N TRP A 7 -34.07 -52.49 -45.42
CA TRP A 7 -33.75 -51.73 -44.20
C TRP A 7 -33.11 -52.60 -43.10
N MET A 8 -33.32 -53.88 -43.08
CA MET A 8 -32.68 -54.77 -42.08
C MET A 8 -31.22 -55.08 -42.41
N VAL A 9 -30.83 -55.09 -43.68
CA VAL A 9 -29.43 -55.33 -44.09
C VAL A 9 -28.56 -54.11 -43.88
N THR A 10 -29.14 -52.88 -44.03
CA THR A 10 -28.41 -51.64 -43.77
C THR A 10 -28.21 -51.39 -42.26
N LEU A 11 -29.13 -51.86 -41.39
CA LEU A 11 -28.99 -51.70 -39.95
C LEU A 11 -27.98 -52.69 -39.34
N LEU A 12 -27.76 -53.85 -39.92
CA LEU A 12 -26.76 -54.84 -39.47
C LEU A 12 -25.33 -54.47 -39.92
N LEU A 13 -25.15 -53.75 -41.00
CA LEU A 13 -23.82 -53.24 -41.45
C LEU A 13 -23.37 -52.02 -40.68
N VAL A 14 -24.29 -51.23 -40.11
CA VAL A 14 -23.92 -50.08 -39.24
C VAL A 14 -23.59 -50.54 -37.83
N LEU A 15 -24.17 -51.64 -37.33
CA LEU A 15 -23.80 -52.18 -35.98
C LEU A 15 -22.47 -52.94 -35.98
N ALA A 16 -21.98 -53.43 -37.14
CA ALA A 16 -20.69 -54.12 -37.21
C ALA A 16 -19.49 -53.18 -37.33
N LEU A 17 -19.73 -51.88 -37.64
CA LEU A 17 -18.67 -50.85 -37.74
C LEU A 17 -18.46 -50.06 -36.44
N VAL A 18 -19.31 -50.22 -35.43
CA VAL A 18 -19.18 -49.51 -34.13
C VAL A 18 -18.47 -50.37 -33.06
N SER A 19 -18.26 -51.67 -33.29
CA SER A 19 -17.60 -52.57 -32.32
C SER A 19 -16.09 -52.77 -32.52
N GLY A 20 -15.46 -51.98 -33.44
CA GLY A 20 -14.04 -52.13 -33.78
C GLY A 20 -13.08 -51.03 -33.27
N PHE A 21 -13.58 -50.02 -32.51
CA PHE A 21 -12.74 -48.93 -31.99
C PHE A 21 -12.87 -48.72 -30.47
N VAL A 22 -12.77 -49.81 -29.72
CA VAL A 22 -12.35 -49.73 -28.31
C VAL A 22 -10.88 -50.14 -28.27
N GLY A 23 -10.07 -49.38 -29.00
CA GLY A 23 -8.61 -49.42 -28.88
C GLY A 23 -8.17 -48.22 -28.14
N CYS A 24 -7.55 -48.41 -26.94
CA CYS A 24 -6.79 -47.50 -26.13
C CYS A 24 -6.61 -46.09 -26.71
N ALA A 25 -7.50 -45.18 -26.39
CA ALA A 25 -7.16 -43.78 -26.39
C ALA A 25 -6.13 -43.56 -25.26
N LYS A 26 -4.83 -43.81 -25.51
CA LYS A 26 -3.78 -43.11 -24.80
C LYS A 26 -4.15 -41.66 -24.94
N LYS A 27 -4.49 -41.00 -23.80
CA LYS A 27 -4.48 -39.54 -23.70
C LYS A 27 -3.16 -39.11 -24.38
N ALA A 28 -3.24 -38.48 -25.53
CA ALA A 28 -2.09 -37.79 -26.10
C ALA A 28 -1.72 -36.78 -25.00
N GLU A 29 -0.60 -36.98 -24.34
CA GLU A 29 0.08 -35.90 -23.64
C GLU A 29 0.25 -34.83 -24.70
N GLU A 30 -0.46 -33.72 -24.55
CA GLU A 30 -0.17 -32.52 -25.32
C GLU A 30 1.31 -32.26 -25.12
N ALA A 31 2.10 -32.44 -26.16
CA ALA A 31 3.51 -32.12 -26.16
C ALA A 31 3.59 -30.63 -25.79
N VAL A 32 3.99 -30.33 -24.57
CA VAL A 32 4.29 -28.96 -24.16
C VAL A 32 5.38 -28.50 -25.10
N ILE A 33 5.00 -27.71 -26.12
CA ILE A 33 5.97 -27.07 -27.01
C ILE A 33 6.83 -26.21 -26.10
N ALA A 34 8.08 -26.60 -25.90
CA ALA A 34 9.01 -25.86 -25.08
C ALA A 34 9.17 -24.46 -25.67
N GLU A 35 8.95 -23.43 -24.88
CA GLU A 35 9.21 -22.06 -25.31
C GLU A 35 10.66 -21.96 -25.80
N PRO A 36 10.92 -21.34 -26.96
CA PRO A 36 12.29 -21.20 -27.47
C PRO A 36 13.14 -20.37 -26.51
N GLU A 37 14.39 -20.76 -26.33
CA GLU A 37 15.33 -19.98 -25.54
C GLU A 37 15.50 -18.57 -26.11
N PRO A 38 15.48 -17.51 -25.27
CA PRO A 38 15.69 -16.14 -25.72
C PRO A 38 17.08 -15.98 -26.34
N THR A 39 17.16 -15.27 -27.44
CA THR A 39 18.44 -14.98 -28.14
C THR A 39 19.23 -13.83 -27.51
N GLY A 40 18.66 -13.16 -26.52
CA GLY A 40 19.26 -12.02 -25.79
C GLY A 40 18.62 -11.82 -24.43
N PRO A 41 18.98 -10.74 -23.73
CA PRO A 41 18.39 -10.43 -22.42
C PRO A 41 16.88 -10.25 -22.50
N VAL A 42 16.16 -10.82 -21.51
CA VAL A 42 14.72 -10.67 -21.37
C VAL A 42 14.41 -9.40 -20.59
N THR A 43 13.59 -8.51 -21.16
CA THR A 43 13.18 -7.26 -20.49
C THR A 43 12.03 -7.50 -19.55
N ILE A 44 12.15 -7.01 -18.32
CA ILE A 44 11.14 -7.05 -17.27
C ILE A 44 10.67 -5.63 -16.98
N GLU A 45 9.51 -5.26 -17.47
CA GLU A 45 8.92 -3.94 -17.26
C GLU A 45 8.30 -3.84 -15.86
N PHE A 46 8.70 -2.83 -15.09
CA PHE A 46 8.23 -2.56 -13.72
C PHE A 46 7.56 -1.19 -13.63
N TRP A 47 6.23 -1.16 -13.52
CA TRP A 47 5.46 0.08 -13.37
C TRP A 47 5.38 0.53 -11.92
N HIS A 48 5.69 1.82 -11.68
CA HIS A 48 5.74 2.38 -10.34
C HIS A 48 5.22 3.82 -10.26
N ALA A 49 4.92 4.27 -9.03
CA ALA A 49 4.41 5.59 -8.68
C ALA A 49 5.42 6.46 -7.91
N MET A 50 6.69 6.03 -7.82
CA MET A 50 7.69 6.74 -7.03
C MET A 50 8.17 8.01 -7.72
N THR A 51 8.37 9.08 -6.94
CA THR A 51 8.85 10.38 -7.39
C THR A 51 10.09 10.83 -6.61
N GLY A 52 10.80 11.85 -7.12
CA GLY A 52 11.94 12.44 -6.44
C GLY A 52 13.01 11.40 -6.06
N LYS A 53 13.54 11.50 -4.85
CA LYS A 53 14.61 10.61 -4.35
C LYS A 53 14.19 9.14 -4.33
N ASN A 54 12.92 8.86 -4.10
CA ASN A 54 12.41 7.49 -4.11
C ASN A 54 12.43 6.88 -5.51
N ALA A 55 12.14 7.66 -6.57
CA ALA A 55 12.26 7.20 -7.96
C ALA A 55 13.71 6.89 -8.34
N GLU A 56 14.66 7.74 -7.92
CA GLU A 56 16.10 7.48 -8.11
C GLU A 56 16.53 6.15 -7.45
N ASN A 57 16.00 5.83 -6.27
CA ASN A 57 16.31 4.59 -5.59
C ASN A 57 15.63 3.36 -6.21
N VAL A 58 14.45 3.49 -6.84
CA VAL A 58 13.86 2.42 -7.67
C VAL A 58 14.78 2.11 -8.85
N GLN A 59 15.26 3.13 -9.56
CA GLN A 59 16.21 2.96 -10.67
C GLN A 59 17.52 2.32 -10.18
N LEU A 60 18.06 2.77 -9.04
CA LEU A 60 19.27 2.21 -8.45
C LEU A 60 19.15 0.72 -8.16
N LEU A 61 18.04 0.27 -7.58
CA LEU A 61 17.81 -1.17 -7.33
C LEU A 61 17.73 -1.98 -8.62
N ALA A 62 17.08 -1.45 -9.66
CA ALA A 62 17.03 -2.09 -10.97
C ALA A 62 18.42 -2.17 -11.60
N ASP A 63 19.20 -1.09 -11.59
CA ASP A 63 20.56 -1.03 -12.13
C ASP A 63 21.49 -2.00 -11.40
N GLN A 64 21.40 -2.08 -10.07
CA GLN A 64 22.17 -3.03 -9.27
C GLN A 64 21.83 -4.48 -9.63
N PHE A 65 20.54 -4.81 -9.74
CA PHE A 65 20.15 -6.15 -10.20
C PHE A 65 20.66 -6.44 -11.61
N ASN A 66 20.48 -5.51 -12.54
CA ASN A 66 20.92 -5.65 -13.93
C ASN A 66 22.44 -5.88 -14.02
N ALA A 67 23.22 -5.26 -13.15
CA ALA A 67 24.68 -5.42 -13.09
C ALA A 67 25.13 -6.78 -12.54
N THR A 68 24.27 -7.54 -11.84
CA THR A 68 24.64 -8.84 -11.25
C THR A 68 24.61 -10.00 -12.24
N GLN A 69 23.99 -9.83 -13.41
CA GLN A 69 23.74 -10.88 -14.39
C GLN A 69 23.50 -10.29 -15.79
N GLN A 70 23.41 -11.12 -16.84
CA GLN A 70 23.26 -10.68 -18.24
C GLN A 70 22.00 -11.25 -18.92
N LYS A 71 21.15 -11.97 -18.18
CA LYS A 71 19.97 -12.66 -18.74
C LYS A 71 18.71 -11.80 -18.74
N TYR A 72 18.62 -10.86 -17.81
CA TYR A 72 17.42 -10.05 -17.57
C TYR A 72 17.78 -8.57 -17.47
N ILE A 73 16.85 -7.72 -17.93
CA ILE A 73 16.95 -6.26 -17.77
C ILE A 73 15.65 -5.79 -17.14
N VAL A 74 15.69 -5.41 -15.87
CA VAL A 74 14.55 -4.75 -15.21
C VAL A 74 14.53 -3.28 -15.60
N THR A 75 13.41 -2.82 -16.14
CA THR A 75 13.20 -1.45 -16.60
C THR A 75 12.05 -0.82 -15.80
N PRO A 76 12.35 0.06 -14.83
CA PRO A 76 11.33 0.84 -14.12
C PRO A 76 10.65 1.84 -15.05
N VAL A 77 9.33 1.97 -14.95
CA VAL A 77 8.51 2.92 -15.72
C VAL A 77 7.57 3.66 -14.78
N PHE A 78 7.77 4.97 -14.66
CA PHE A 78 6.89 5.84 -13.89
C PHE A 78 5.52 6.00 -14.57
N LYS A 79 4.42 5.82 -13.82
CA LYS A 79 3.04 5.85 -14.34
C LYS A 79 2.14 6.90 -13.66
N GLY A 80 2.71 7.87 -12.98
CA GLY A 80 1.94 8.87 -12.25
C GLY A 80 1.75 8.53 -10.77
N SER A 81 0.65 8.97 -10.17
CA SER A 81 0.30 8.66 -8.79
C SER A 81 0.02 7.16 -8.57
N TYR A 82 -0.17 6.74 -7.34
CA TYR A 82 -0.60 5.36 -7.04
C TYR A 82 -1.92 5.00 -7.72
N SER A 83 -2.90 5.92 -7.70
CA SER A 83 -4.18 5.75 -8.40
C SER A 83 -3.99 5.63 -9.90
N ASP A 84 -3.17 6.52 -10.51
CA ASP A 84 -2.86 6.48 -11.95
C ASP A 84 -2.20 5.16 -12.34
N THR A 85 -1.19 4.72 -11.56
CA THR A 85 -0.47 3.48 -11.79
C THR A 85 -1.40 2.27 -11.73
N MET A 86 -2.27 2.18 -10.71
CA MET A 86 -3.23 1.09 -10.55
C MET A 86 -4.24 1.08 -11.70
N ASN A 87 -4.82 2.23 -12.04
CA ASN A 87 -5.80 2.35 -13.12
C ASN A 87 -5.18 2.00 -14.48
N ALA A 88 -3.95 2.46 -14.75
CA ALA A 88 -3.21 2.10 -15.94
C ALA A 88 -2.95 0.59 -16.02
N GLY A 89 -2.59 -0.05 -14.90
CA GLY A 89 -2.39 -1.50 -14.83
C GLY A 89 -3.65 -2.30 -15.14
N ILE A 90 -4.79 -1.90 -14.58
CA ILE A 90 -6.10 -2.52 -14.85
C ILE A 90 -6.48 -2.37 -16.33
N ALA A 91 -6.31 -1.18 -16.89
CA ALA A 91 -6.59 -0.93 -18.30
C ALA A 91 -5.67 -1.75 -19.24
N ALA A 92 -4.38 -1.80 -18.93
CA ALA A 92 -3.40 -2.57 -19.69
C ALA A 92 -3.67 -4.08 -19.63
N PHE A 93 -4.06 -4.60 -18.46
CA PHE A 93 -4.45 -6.01 -18.32
C PHE A 93 -5.64 -6.35 -19.21
N ARG A 94 -6.69 -5.52 -19.22
CA ARG A 94 -7.87 -5.70 -20.09
C ARG A 94 -7.52 -5.65 -21.58
N ALA A 95 -6.48 -4.91 -21.95
CA ALA A 95 -5.97 -4.79 -23.32
C ALA A 95 -4.94 -5.88 -23.68
N ASN A 96 -4.64 -6.85 -22.79
CA ASN A 96 -3.57 -7.83 -22.95
C ASN A 96 -2.17 -7.20 -23.14
N GLN A 97 -1.93 -6.05 -22.50
CA GLN A 97 -0.68 -5.26 -22.53
C GLN A 97 -0.15 -4.96 -21.14
N ALA A 98 -0.50 -5.80 -20.16
CA ALA A 98 -0.06 -5.61 -18.79
C ALA A 98 1.47 -5.67 -18.65
N PRO A 99 2.09 -4.84 -17.79
CA PRO A 99 3.51 -4.95 -17.46
C PRO A 99 3.83 -6.29 -16.79
N HIS A 100 5.07 -6.56 -16.53
CA HIS A 100 5.50 -7.74 -15.79
C HIS A 100 5.24 -7.57 -14.29
N ILE A 101 5.64 -6.42 -13.75
CA ILE A 101 5.50 -6.04 -12.35
C ILE A 101 4.77 -4.70 -12.25
N ILE A 102 3.85 -4.61 -11.31
CA ILE A 102 3.18 -3.34 -10.97
C ILE A 102 3.26 -3.08 -9.47
N GLN A 103 3.58 -1.85 -9.11
CA GLN A 103 3.47 -1.35 -7.75
C GLN A 103 2.03 -0.94 -7.47
N VAL A 104 1.39 -1.59 -6.50
CA VAL A 104 0.03 -1.26 -6.06
C VAL A 104 0.05 -0.90 -4.58
N TYR A 105 -0.51 0.28 -4.26
CA TYR A 105 -0.59 0.75 -2.88
C TYR A 105 -1.61 -0.07 -2.07
N GLU A 106 -1.55 0.03 -0.75
CA GLU A 106 -2.26 -0.86 0.18
C GLU A 106 -3.78 -0.90 -0.03
N VAL A 107 -4.40 0.21 -0.42
CA VAL A 107 -5.87 0.25 -0.68
C VAL A 107 -6.28 -0.56 -1.90
N GLY A 108 -5.37 -0.82 -2.82
CA GLY A 108 -5.61 -1.67 -3.98
C GLY A 108 -5.58 -3.17 -3.69
N THR A 109 -5.11 -3.58 -2.51
CA THR A 109 -4.85 -4.99 -2.17
C THR A 109 -6.07 -5.89 -2.35
N ALA A 110 -7.22 -5.55 -1.78
CA ALA A 110 -8.42 -6.36 -1.90
C ALA A 110 -8.93 -6.47 -3.35
N THR A 111 -8.80 -5.39 -4.13
CA THR A 111 -9.15 -5.38 -5.57
C THR A 111 -8.23 -6.31 -6.36
N MET A 112 -6.92 -6.28 -6.10
CA MET A 112 -5.96 -7.20 -6.73
C MET A 112 -6.18 -8.65 -6.31
N MET A 113 -6.52 -8.91 -5.05
CA MET A 113 -6.87 -10.25 -4.56
C MET A 113 -8.11 -10.81 -5.24
N ALA A 114 -9.08 -9.97 -5.55
CA ALA A 114 -10.33 -10.36 -6.23
C ALA A 114 -10.16 -10.56 -7.74
N ALA A 115 -9.09 -10.05 -8.34
CA ALA A 115 -8.82 -10.15 -9.78
C ALA A 115 -8.34 -11.57 -10.16
N LYS A 116 -9.26 -12.54 -10.10
CA LYS A 116 -8.98 -13.95 -10.40
C LYS A 116 -8.40 -14.12 -11.80
N GLY A 117 -7.28 -14.83 -11.91
CA GLY A 117 -6.60 -15.09 -13.19
C GLY A 117 -5.82 -13.91 -13.77
N ALA A 118 -5.80 -12.77 -13.10
CA ALA A 118 -5.00 -11.61 -13.53
C ALA A 118 -3.61 -11.57 -12.88
N VAL A 119 -3.45 -12.20 -11.72
CA VAL A 119 -2.26 -12.06 -10.86
C VAL A 119 -1.61 -13.41 -10.64
N LYS A 120 -0.31 -13.50 -10.86
CA LYS A 120 0.54 -14.61 -10.45
C LYS A 120 0.93 -14.43 -8.97
N PRO A 121 0.45 -15.26 -8.04
CA PRO A 121 0.81 -15.14 -6.62
C PRO A 121 2.30 -15.26 -6.40
N VAL A 122 2.89 -14.37 -5.60
CA VAL A 122 4.34 -14.36 -5.38
C VAL A 122 4.84 -15.65 -4.74
N HIS A 123 4.13 -16.21 -3.75
CA HIS A 123 4.51 -17.49 -3.15
C HIS A 123 4.58 -18.61 -4.20
N GLN A 124 3.66 -18.63 -5.17
CA GLN A 124 3.64 -19.61 -6.25
C GLN A 124 4.75 -19.32 -7.28
N LEU A 125 4.93 -18.06 -7.68
CA LEU A 125 6.03 -17.65 -8.57
C LEU A 125 7.38 -18.12 -8.03
N MET A 126 7.67 -17.80 -6.77
CA MET A 126 8.96 -18.13 -6.15
C MET A 126 9.18 -19.65 -6.08
N LYS A 127 8.13 -20.41 -5.75
CA LYS A 127 8.16 -21.88 -5.73
C LYS A 127 8.39 -22.46 -7.13
N ASP A 128 7.67 -22.01 -8.15
CA ASP A 128 7.72 -22.53 -9.52
C ASP A 128 9.13 -22.38 -10.13
N PHE A 129 9.86 -21.35 -9.72
CA PHE A 129 11.21 -21.07 -10.21
C PHE A 129 12.32 -21.39 -9.21
N GLY A 130 12.01 -22.20 -8.20
CA GLY A 130 13.02 -22.77 -7.27
C GLY A 130 13.74 -21.73 -6.41
N GLN A 131 13.12 -20.58 -6.16
CA GLN A 131 13.66 -19.56 -5.29
C GLN A 131 13.50 -19.96 -3.82
N LYS A 132 14.53 -19.68 -3.02
CA LYS A 132 14.41 -19.78 -1.57
C LYS A 132 13.55 -18.61 -1.08
N PHE A 133 12.30 -18.89 -0.78
CA PHE A 133 11.34 -17.89 -0.33
C PHE A 133 10.70 -18.34 0.98
N ASP A 134 11.04 -17.62 2.05
CA ASP A 134 10.49 -17.86 3.38
C ASP A 134 9.67 -16.64 3.81
N PRO A 135 8.34 -16.70 3.83
CA PRO A 135 7.50 -15.57 4.24
C PRO A 135 7.66 -15.22 5.73
N THR A 136 8.25 -16.09 6.56
CA THR A 136 8.41 -15.84 8.01
C THR A 136 9.53 -14.87 8.34
N ILE A 137 10.43 -14.57 7.38
CA ILE A 137 11.48 -13.55 7.58
C ILE A 137 10.96 -12.11 7.57
N TYR A 138 9.77 -11.92 6.99
CA TYR A 138 9.14 -10.60 6.89
C TYR A 138 8.40 -10.24 8.18
N ILE A 139 8.28 -8.95 8.44
CA ILE A 139 7.55 -8.42 9.60
C ILE A 139 6.05 -8.78 9.47
N PRO A 140 5.46 -9.53 10.43
CA PRO A 140 4.09 -10.06 10.28
C PRO A 140 3.02 -8.99 10.03
N THR A 141 3.11 -7.82 10.68
CA THR A 141 2.18 -6.69 10.47
C THR A 141 2.18 -6.19 9.02
N ILE A 142 3.29 -6.38 8.29
CA ILE A 142 3.40 -6.00 6.88
C ILE A 142 2.87 -7.12 5.99
N THR A 143 3.30 -8.37 6.22
CA THR A 143 2.94 -9.49 5.35
C THR A 143 1.48 -9.89 5.45
N SER A 144 0.87 -9.80 6.63
CA SER A 144 -0.55 -10.12 6.82
C SER A 144 -1.45 -9.28 5.92
N TYR A 145 -1.03 -8.07 5.57
CA TYR A 145 -1.77 -7.19 4.67
C TYR A 145 -1.84 -7.75 3.24
N TYR A 146 -0.77 -8.40 2.76
CA TYR A 146 -0.59 -8.86 1.38
C TYR A 146 -0.70 -10.38 1.21
N SER A 147 -1.14 -11.09 2.26
CA SER A 147 -1.26 -12.55 2.26
C SER A 147 -2.71 -13.01 2.37
N THR A 148 -2.97 -14.24 1.92
CA THR A 148 -4.24 -14.93 2.19
C THR A 148 -4.40 -15.20 3.70
N SER A 149 -5.59 -15.65 4.12
CA SER A 149 -5.83 -16.10 5.50
C SER A 149 -4.96 -17.31 5.90
N LYS A 150 -4.34 -18.00 4.94
CA LYS A 150 -3.39 -19.09 5.16
C LYS A 150 -1.94 -18.64 5.24
N GLY A 151 -1.67 -17.33 5.16
CA GLY A 151 -0.31 -16.77 5.16
C GLY A 151 0.42 -16.84 3.81
N GLU A 152 -0.27 -17.20 2.72
CA GLU A 152 0.31 -17.27 1.38
C GLU A 152 0.44 -15.86 0.79
N MET A 153 1.67 -15.40 0.57
CA MET A 153 1.93 -14.06 0.04
C MET A 153 1.53 -13.97 -1.43
N LEU A 154 0.64 -13.04 -1.74
CA LEU A 154 0.15 -12.77 -3.11
C LEU A 154 0.99 -11.73 -3.84
N SER A 155 1.56 -10.78 -3.11
CA SER A 155 2.47 -9.76 -3.61
C SER A 155 3.69 -9.63 -2.72
N LEU A 156 4.79 -9.08 -3.24
CA LEU A 156 6.00 -8.82 -2.47
C LEU A 156 5.89 -7.44 -1.80
N PRO A 157 5.95 -7.34 -0.46
CA PRO A 157 6.09 -6.04 0.20
C PRO A 157 7.29 -5.28 -0.35
N PHE A 158 7.16 -3.98 -0.60
CA PHE A 158 8.25 -3.20 -1.20
C PHE A 158 8.55 -1.93 -0.41
N ASN A 159 7.71 -0.91 -0.55
CA ASN A 159 7.90 0.37 0.10
C ASN A 159 6.84 0.58 1.19
N SER A 160 6.85 -0.30 2.19
CA SER A 160 5.96 -0.18 3.33
C SER A 160 6.32 1.03 4.18
N SER A 161 5.31 1.75 4.64
CA SER A 161 5.46 2.93 5.49
C SER A 161 4.43 2.93 6.61
N THR A 162 4.51 3.90 7.49
CA THR A 162 3.43 4.32 8.38
C THR A 162 3.47 5.84 8.53
N SER A 163 2.37 6.43 8.95
CA SER A 163 2.30 7.87 9.17
C SER A 163 3.06 8.28 10.43
N VAL A 164 3.72 9.43 10.38
CA VAL A 164 4.44 10.04 11.49
C VAL A 164 4.18 11.55 11.51
N MET A 165 4.61 12.21 12.56
CA MET A 165 4.61 13.66 12.66
C MET A 165 6.03 14.19 12.47
N TYR A 166 6.21 15.05 11.45
CA TYR A 166 7.42 15.86 11.28
C TYR A 166 7.24 17.21 11.96
N TYR A 167 8.30 17.76 12.54
CA TYR A 167 8.24 19.07 13.17
C TYR A 167 9.51 19.87 12.95
N ASN A 168 9.35 21.17 12.74
CA ASN A 168 10.44 22.12 12.50
C ASN A 168 11.02 22.58 13.84
N LYS A 169 12.21 22.07 14.20
CA LYS A 169 12.89 22.39 15.46
C LYS A 169 13.29 23.88 15.58
N ASP A 170 13.64 24.50 14.46
CA ASP A 170 13.97 25.92 14.46
C ASP A 170 12.72 26.80 14.69
N ALA A 171 11.59 26.41 14.11
CA ALA A 171 10.32 27.08 14.38
C ALA A 171 9.88 26.89 15.85
N PHE A 172 10.12 25.71 16.45
CA PHE A 172 9.85 25.46 17.87
C PHE A 172 10.66 26.43 18.72
N ARG A 173 11.99 26.55 18.50
CA ARG A 173 12.85 27.50 19.23
C ARG A 173 12.33 28.93 19.11
N LYS A 174 11.96 29.35 17.89
CA LYS A 174 11.41 30.70 17.63
C LYS A 174 10.08 30.95 18.35
N ALA A 175 9.24 29.92 18.48
CA ALA A 175 7.95 30.00 19.18
C ALA A 175 8.07 29.83 20.70
N GLY A 176 9.27 29.68 21.26
CA GLY A 176 9.51 29.44 22.69
C GLY A 176 9.10 28.03 23.14
N LEU A 177 9.07 27.07 22.21
CA LEU A 177 8.82 25.66 22.46
C LEU A 177 10.15 24.89 22.56
N ASP A 178 10.17 23.85 23.37
CA ASP A 178 11.32 22.96 23.49
C ASP A 178 11.41 22.03 22.26
N PRO A 179 12.47 22.15 21.43
CA PRO A 179 12.59 21.35 20.20
C PRO A 179 12.83 19.84 20.47
N GLU A 180 13.14 19.46 21.68
CA GLU A 180 13.33 18.04 22.07
C GLU A 180 12.06 17.43 22.70
N LYS A 181 10.99 18.22 22.83
CA LYS A 181 9.70 17.79 23.39
C LYS A 181 8.56 18.03 22.40
N PRO A 182 8.47 17.24 21.30
CA PRO A 182 7.31 17.30 20.41
C PRO A 182 6.03 16.90 21.17
N PRO A 183 4.84 17.36 20.73
CA PRO A 183 3.58 17.02 21.38
C PRO A 183 3.29 15.52 21.33
N VAL A 184 2.78 14.98 22.42
CA VAL A 184 2.43 13.56 22.59
C VAL A 184 0.92 13.35 22.51
N THR A 185 0.15 14.33 22.94
CA THR A 185 -1.32 14.27 22.94
C THR A 185 -1.91 15.28 21.98
N TRP A 186 -3.14 15.03 21.47
CA TRP A 186 -3.84 15.98 20.60
C TRP A 186 -4.04 17.35 21.27
N PRO A 187 -4.44 17.46 22.56
CA PRO A 187 -4.50 18.78 23.21
C PRO A 187 -3.17 19.53 23.18
N GLU A 188 -2.03 18.88 23.50
CA GLU A 188 -0.71 19.51 23.40
C GLU A 188 -0.38 19.92 21.97
N PHE A 189 -0.68 19.05 21.00
CA PHE A 189 -0.46 19.32 19.59
C PHE A 189 -1.20 20.60 19.13
N PHE A 190 -2.48 20.71 19.43
CA PHE A 190 -3.26 21.86 19.03
C PHE A 190 -2.79 23.18 19.66
N GLU A 191 -2.38 23.14 20.92
CA GLU A 191 -1.80 24.31 21.60
C GLU A 191 -0.42 24.70 21.00
N MET A 192 0.44 23.72 20.69
CA MET A 192 1.71 24.00 20.03
C MET A 192 1.51 24.54 18.61
N ALA A 193 0.56 23.99 17.85
CA ALA A 193 0.21 24.48 16.51
C ALA A 193 -0.25 25.94 16.55
N LYS A 194 -1.09 26.34 17.51
CA LYS A 194 -1.53 27.73 17.71
C LYS A 194 -0.33 28.64 18.06
N LYS A 195 0.58 28.19 18.93
CA LYS A 195 1.81 28.96 19.26
C LYS A 195 2.71 29.16 18.04
N LEU A 196 2.90 28.11 17.24
CA LEU A 196 3.65 28.21 15.98
C LEU A 196 3.01 29.22 15.01
N LYS A 197 1.68 29.17 14.83
CA LYS A 197 0.96 30.19 14.07
C LYS A 197 1.19 31.60 14.63
N ALA A 198 1.06 31.78 15.95
CA ALA A 198 1.26 33.06 16.62
C ALA A 198 2.70 33.59 16.52
N SER A 199 3.71 32.74 16.33
CA SER A 199 5.12 33.12 16.12
C SER A 199 5.43 33.71 14.75
N GLY A 200 4.42 33.84 13.86
CA GLY A 200 4.51 34.45 12.53
C GLY A 200 4.62 33.43 11.38
N MET A 201 4.34 32.16 11.61
CA MET A 201 4.22 31.17 10.52
C MET A 201 2.90 31.36 9.77
N GLU A 202 2.82 30.93 8.51
CA GLU A 202 1.58 30.96 7.72
C GLU A 202 0.49 30.05 8.31
N GLY A 203 0.90 28.91 8.90
CA GLY A 203 0.06 27.99 9.65
C GLY A 203 0.83 27.30 10.75
N GLY A 204 0.13 26.69 11.71
CA GLY A 204 0.74 25.86 12.74
C GLY A 204 1.07 24.46 12.20
N PHE A 205 0.17 23.90 11.38
CA PHE A 205 0.35 22.54 10.85
C PHE A 205 -0.35 22.31 9.51
N THR A 206 0.04 21.22 8.86
CA THR A 206 -0.60 20.64 7.68
C THR A 206 -0.57 19.11 7.76
N THR A 207 -1.29 18.45 6.87
CA THR A 207 -1.28 16.99 6.69
C THR A 207 -1.30 16.64 5.21
N ASN A 208 -0.56 15.62 4.85
CA ASN A 208 -0.78 14.87 3.62
C ASN A 208 -1.78 13.72 3.87
N TRP A 209 -2.25 13.07 2.82
CA TRP A 209 -3.04 11.83 2.90
C TRP A 209 -4.10 11.87 4.00
N ILE A 210 -4.97 12.87 3.98
CA ILE A 210 -5.84 13.17 5.11
C ILE A 210 -6.72 12.00 5.53
N SER A 211 -7.28 11.24 4.59
CA SER A 211 -8.05 10.02 4.87
C SER A 211 -7.18 8.97 5.57
N TRP A 212 -6.00 8.70 5.04
CA TRP A 212 -5.09 7.69 5.60
C TRP A 212 -4.54 8.08 6.97
N ILE A 213 -4.17 9.35 7.18
CA ILE A 213 -3.53 9.79 8.42
C ILE A 213 -4.53 10.17 9.48
N GLN A 214 -5.49 11.08 9.15
CA GLN A 214 -6.41 11.68 10.12
C GLN A 214 -7.67 10.84 10.36
N LEU A 215 -7.88 9.78 9.57
CA LEU A 215 -9.04 8.91 9.72
C LEU A 215 -8.64 7.45 9.94
N GLU A 216 -7.92 6.81 9.02
CA GLU A 216 -7.54 5.38 9.12
C GLU A 216 -6.50 5.13 10.20
N ASN A 217 -5.32 5.81 10.15
CA ASN A 217 -4.29 5.70 11.18
C ASN A 217 -4.75 6.29 12.52
N PHE A 218 -5.57 7.36 12.49
CA PHE A 218 -6.20 7.89 13.69
C PHE A 218 -7.07 6.81 14.37
N SER A 219 -7.93 6.13 13.62
CA SER A 219 -8.78 5.05 14.15
C SER A 219 -7.93 3.92 14.76
N ALA A 220 -6.94 3.42 14.03
CA ALA A 220 -6.05 2.37 14.49
C ALA A 220 -5.27 2.78 15.76
N TRP A 221 -4.69 3.98 15.77
CA TRP A 221 -3.91 4.51 16.89
C TRP A 221 -4.73 4.69 18.17
N HIS A 222 -6.05 4.98 18.01
CA HIS A 222 -7.00 5.07 19.12
C HIS A 222 -7.78 3.76 19.36
N ASN A 223 -7.39 2.66 18.73
CA ASN A 223 -8.06 1.35 18.83
C ASN A 223 -9.58 1.43 18.54
N GLN A 224 -9.96 2.28 17.59
CA GLN A 224 -11.34 2.42 17.11
C GLN A 224 -11.53 1.59 15.82
N ALA A 225 -12.65 0.91 15.70
CA ALA A 225 -13.01 0.23 14.46
C ALA A 225 -13.20 1.25 13.33
N PHE A 226 -12.50 1.05 12.21
CA PHE A 226 -12.73 1.78 10.97
C PHE A 226 -13.88 1.15 10.18
N GLY A 227 -13.93 -0.18 10.18
CA GLY A 227 -15.01 -0.99 9.63
C GLY A 227 -15.30 -2.23 10.45
N THR A 228 -16.42 -2.87 10.17
CA THR A 228 -16.78 -4.18 10.76
C THR A 228 -15.89 -5.31 10.22
N LYS A 229 -16.08 -6.54 10.70
CA LYS A 229 -15.35 -7.74 10.23
C LYS A 229 -13.82 -7.56 10.28
N ALA A 230 -13.31 -7.08 11.43
CA ALA A 230 -11.90 -6.76 11.59
C ALA A 230 -11.37 -5.89 10.44
N ASN A 231 -12.03 -4.77 10.15
CA ASN A 231 -11.72 -3.88 9.03
C ASN A 231 -11.68 -4.61 7.66
N GLY A 232 -12.58 -5.57 7.42
CA GLY A 232 -12.71 -6.29 6.16
C GLY A 232 -11.84 -7.53 6.01
N PHE A 233 -11.03 -7.90 7.00
CA PHE A 233 -10.23 -9.12 6.95
C PHE A 233 -11.07 -10.41 7.08
N GLU A 234 -12.26 -10.33 7.68
CA GLU A 234 -13.13 -11.48 7.98
C GLU A 234 -14.32 -11.61 7.02
N GLY A 235 -14.45 -10.76 6.01
CA GLY A 235 -15.52 -10.91 5.02
C GLY A 235 -15.78 -9.68 4.18
N LEU A 236 -16.43 -9.91 3.02
CA LEU A 236 -16.79 -8.86 2.07
C LEU A 236 -18.04 -8.05 2.49
N ASP A 237 -18.84 -8.61 3.41
CA ASP A 237 -20.03 -8.00 4.01
C ASP A 237 -19.67 -6.98 5.12
N THR A 238 -18.49 -6.39 5.01
CA THR A 238 -17.99 -5.36 5.93
C THR A 238 -18.71 -4.01 5.70
N GLU A 239 -18.74 -3.19 6.74
CA GLU A 239 -19.31 -1.85 6.73
C GLU A 239 -18.39 -0.85 7.41
N LEU A 240 -18.33 0.38 6.91
CA LEU A 240 -17.65 1.49 7.56
C LEU A 240 -18.40 1.92 8.82
N VAL A 241 -17.67 2.16 9.91
CA VAL A 241 -18.26 2.53 11.22
C VAL A 241 -17.46 3.64 11.92
N PHE A 242 -16.59 4.33 11.22
CA PHE A 242 -15.66 5.31 11.79
C PHE A 242 -16.29 6.64 12.22
N ASN A 243 -17.56 6.90 11.94
CA ASN A 243 -18.28 8.12 12.33
C ASN A 243 -18.61 8.15 13.83
N THR A 244 -17.61 7.93 14.67
CA THR A 244 -17.72 7.89 16.13
C THR A 244 -17.70 9.30 16.74
N PRO A 245 -18.12 9.46 18.02
CA PRO A 245 -17.96 10.73 18.73
C PRO A 245 -16.52 11.24 18.79
N LEU A 246 -15.54 10.33 18.88
CA LEU A 246 -14.13 10.69 18.89
C LEU A 246 -13.66 11.25 17.53
N THR A 247 -14.04 10.60 16.44
CA THR A 247 -13.76 11.06 15.08
C THR A 247 -14.45 12.41 14.81
N LEU A 248 -15.69 12.56 15.22
CA LEU A 248 -16.45 13.82 15.09
C LEU A 248 -15.70 14.95 15.81
N LYS A 249 -15.35 14.77 17.10
CA LYS A 249 -14.59 15.75 17.90
C LYS A 249 -13.27 16.13 17.19
N HIS A 250 -12.55 15.15 16.67
CA HIS A 250 -11.26 15.37 16.00
C HIS A 250 -11.43 16.21 14.73
N PHE A 251 -12.36 15.85 13.87
CA PHE A 251 -12.60 16.54 12.61
C PHE A 251 -13.19 17.94 12.82
N GLU A 252 -14.10 18.13 13.79
CA GLU A 252 -14.60 19.46 14.18
C GLU A 252 -13.47 20.37 14.65
N THR A 253 -12.52 19.83 15.43
CA THR A 253 -11.35 20.59 15.89
C THR A 253 -10.46 21.00 14.72
N ILE A 254 -10.14 20.10 13.79
CA ILE A 254 -9.33 20.42 12.61
C ILE A 254 -10.05 21.42 11.70
N ALA A 255 -11.35 21.25 11.47
CA ALA A 255 -12.15 22.17 10.67
C ALA A 255 -12.21 23.58 11.28
N GLN A 256 -12.30 23.69 12.62
CA GLN A 256 -12.22 24.97 13.29
C GLN A 256 -10.82 25.60 13.15
N LEU A 257 -9.76 24.81 13.35
CA LEU A 257 -8.38 25.28 13.17
C LEU A 257 -8.06 25.69 11.73
N ALA A 258 -8.77 25.15 10.74
CA ALA A 258 -8.68 25.59 9.35
C ALA A 258 -9.28 27.01 9.18
N LYS A 259 -10.46 27.28 9.79
CA LYS A 259 -11.07 28.62 9.81
C LYS A 259 -10.14 29.64 10.47
N ASP A 260 -9.45 29.22 11.53
CA ASP A 260 -8.49 30.07 12.29
C ASP A 260 -7.11 30.16 11.57
N LYS A 261 -6.96 29.54 10.42
CA LYS A 261 -5.70 29.45 9.64
C LYS A 261 -4.53 28.87 10.45
N VAL A 262 -4.80 28.06 11.44
CA VAL A 262 -3.81 27.25 12.16
C VAL A 262 -3.53 25.97 11.40
N PHE A 263 -4.55 25.31 10.87
CA PHE A 263 -4.42 24.24 9.90
C PHE A 263 -4.47 24.80 8.48
N ILE A 264 -3.49 24.40 7.64
CA ILE A 264 -3.49 24.74 6.20
C ILE A 264 -3.62 23.43 5.42
N TYR A 265 -4.69 23.32 4.65
CA TYR A 265 -4.87 22.18 3.73
C TYR A 265 -4.08 22.44 2.45
N GLY A 266 -3.10 21.59 2.16
CA GLY A 266 -2.24 21.71 0.98
C GLY A 266 -2.73 20.94 -0.26
N GLY A 267 -3.86 20.20 -0.12
CA GLY A 267 -4.40 19.34 -1.18
C GLY A 267 -4.21 17.85 -0.88
N ARG A 268 -4.66 17.00 -1.80
CA ARG A 268 -4.65 15.53 -1.67
C ARG A 268 -3.23 14.98 -1.81
N GLU A 269 -3.05 13.73 -1.36
CA GLU A 269 -1.80 12.98 -1.45
C GLU A 269 -0.62 13.76 -0.82
N ASN A 270 0.49 13.92 -1.55
CA ASN A 270 1.71 14.59 -1.08
C ASN A 270 1.74 16.10 -1.35
N LYS A 271 0.62 16.73 -1.71
CA LYS A 271 0.59 18.14 -2.15
C LYS A 271 0.92 19.14 -1.06
N ALA A 272 0.78 18.75 0.22
CA ALA A 272 1.15 19.63 1.33
C ALA A 272 2.66 19.63 1.68
N ASN A 273 3.49 18.76 1.08
CA ASN A 273 4.93 18.70 1.35
C ASN A 273 5.65 20.04 1.21
N PRO A 274 5.38 20.89 0.20
CA PRO A 274 6.00 22.21 0.07
C PRO A 274 5.72 23.15 1.25
N LEU A 275 4.54 23.06 1.87
CA LEU A 275 4.21 23.90 3.04
C LEU A 275 5.14 23.64 4.22
N PHE A 276 5.52 22.38 4.44
CA PHE A 276 6.48 22.02 5.49
C PHE A 276 7.91 22.30 5.05
N SER A 277 8.34 21.82 3.89
CA SER A 277 9.73 21.91 3.45
C SER A 277 10.21 23.35 3.22
N SER A 278 9.29 24.29 2.93
CA SER A 278 9.59 25.73 2.85
C SER A 278 9.54 26.45 4.20
N GLY A 279 9.09 25.78 5.27
CA GLY A 279 8.94 26.37 6.60
C GLY A 279 7.69 27.24 6.78
N GLN A 280 6.68 27.11 5.93
CA GLN A 280 5.39 27.84 6.06
C GLN A 280 4.58 27.32 7.26
N VAL A 281 4.72 26.02 7.59
CA VAL A 281 4.10 25.40 8.76
C VAL A 281 5.16 24.71 9.64
N GLY A 282 4.90 24.65 10.95
CA GLY A 282 5.84 24.07 11.92
C GLY A 282 5.65 22.59 12.18
N LEU A 283 4.47 22.04 11.90
CA LEU A 283 4.11 20.63 12.12
C LEU A 283 3.50 20.06 10.83
N HIS A 284 3.84 18.82 10.54
CA HIS A 284 3.36 18.14 9.33
C HIS A 284 3.15 16.64 9.56
N PHE A 285 1.99 16.15 9.21
CA PHE A 285 1.74 14.71 9.18
C PHE A 285 1.99 14.15 7.78
N GLU A 286 2.83 13.14 7.71
CA GLU A 286 3.21 12.51 6.46
C GLU A 286 3.66 11.07 6.70
N SER A 287 3.76 10.29 5.63
CA SER A 287 4.46 9.01 5.58
C SER A 287 5.93 9.14 5.98
N ILE A 288 6.46 8.15 6.70
CA ILE A 288 7.91 8.07 6.93
C ILE A 288 8.69 7.93 5.62
N GLY A 289 8.09 7.47 4.54
CA GLY A 289 8.66 7.45 3.19
C GLY A 289 8.98 8.82 2.61
N GLY A 290 8.51 9.91 3.21
CA GLY A 290 8.90 11.29 2.90
C GLY A 290 10.25 11.73 3.47
N TYR A 291 10.85 10.94 4.39
CA TYR A 291 12.02 11.34 5.18
C TYR A 291 13.23 11.79 4.34
N ALA A 292 13.61 10.99 3.33
CA ALA A 292 14.73 11.33 2.47
C ALA A 292 14.49 12.62 1.64
N ASN A 293 13.25 12.82 1.18
CA ASN A 293 12.88 14.04 0.46
C ASN A 293 12.99 15.26 1.38
N PHE A 294 12.54 15.20 2.64
CA PHE A 294 12.66 16.30 3.59
C PHE A 294 14.12 16.57 3.98
N LYS A 295 14.95 15.53 4.13
CA LYS A 295 16.39 15.73 4.33
C LYS A 295 17.06 16.52 3.21
N ASN A 296 16.58 16.37 1.97
CA ASN A 296 17.12 17.08 0.82
C ASN A 296 16.54 18.49 0.64
N THR A 297 15.28 18.70 1.03
CA THR A 297 14.55 19.94 0.70
C THR A 297 14.44 20.92 1.85
N CYS A 298 14.33 20.47 3.10
CA CYS A 298 14.28 21.34 4.26
C CYS A 298 15.63 22.05 4.47
N LYS A 299 15.58 23.37 4.75
CA LYS A 299 16.76 24.19 5.08
C LYS A 299 16.84 24.50 6.58
N PHE A 300 16.07 23.81 7.39
CA PHE A 300 15.97 23.91 8.84
C PHE A 300 16.15 22.52 9.48
N ASP A 301 16.49 22.51 10.76
CA ASP A 301 16.54 21.29 11.56
C ASP A 301 15.11 20.80 11.83
N PHE A 302 14.85 19.50 11.58
CA PHE A 302 13.56 18.90 11.81
C PHE A 302 13.67 17.59 12.60
N GLY A 303 12.63 17.30 13.35
CA GLY A 303 12.47 16.02 14.02
C GLY A 303 11.31 15.20 13.46
N VAL A 304 11.30 13.92 13.85
CA VAL A 304 10.18 13.00 13.61
C VAL A 304 9.68 12.51 14.95
N ALA A 305 8.36 12.53 15.13
CA ALA A 305 7.70 12.07 16.34
C ALA A 305 6.55 11.13 16.00
N ARG A 306 6.07 10.41 17.01
CA ARG A 306 4.86 9.60 16.89
C ARG A 306 3.64 10.48 16.67
N LEU A 307 2.56 9.89 16.13
CA LEU A 307 1.26 10.55 16.06
C LEU A 307 0.76 10.89 17.49
N PRO A 308 0.17 12.07 17.67
CA PRO A 308 -0.51 12.38 18.92
C PRO A 308 -1.73 11.46 19.15
N TYR A 309 -2.14 11.34 20.41
CA TYR A 309 -3.34 10.58 20.77
C TYR A 309 -4.20 11.33 21.80
N TYR A 310 -5.46 10.97 21.91
CA TYR A 310 -6.33 11.44 22.98
C TYR A 310 -6.16 10.53 24.21
N PRO A 311 -5.67 11.04 25.32
CA PRO A 311 -5.38 10.21 26.50
C PRO A 311 -6.65 9.63 27.16
N ASP A 312 -7.80 10.22 26.92
CA ASP A 312 -9.12 9.75 27.36
C ASP A 312 -9.75 8.68 26.46
N ALA A 313 -9.13 8.38 25.31
CA ALA A 313 -9.59 7.33 24.43
C ALA A 313 -9.16 5.92 24.92
N PRO A 314 -10.11 5.01 25.19
CA PRO A 314 -9.76 3.66 25.68
C PRO A 314 -8.87 2.90 24.73
N GLY A 315 -7.75 2.37 25.23
CA GLY A 315 -6.80 1.57 24.45
C GLY A 315 -5.72 2.36 23.73
N ALA A 316 -5.85 3.69 23.61
CA ALA A 316 -4.85 4.55 23.00
C ALA A 316 -3.61 4.76 23.91
N PRO A 317 -2.41 4.94 23.32
CA PRO A 317 -2.10 4.65 21.92
C PRO A 317 -1.97 3.14 21.69
N GLN A 318 -2.44 2.66 20.54
CA GLN A 318 -2.35 1.25 20.13
C GLN A 318 -1.13 1.03 19.22
N ASN A 319 -1.30 0.75 17.95
CA ASN A 319 -0.31 0.76 16.89
C ASN A 319 -0.90 1.45 15.66
N THR A 320 -0.04 2.00 14.82
CA THR A 320 -0.45 2.50 13.50
C THR A 320 -0.56 1.36 12.50
N ILE A 321 -1.24 1.60 11.39
CA ILE A 321 -1.30 0.67 10.26
C ILE A 321 -0.28 1.04 9.20
N ILE A 322 0.03 0.07 8.33
CA ILE A 322 0.92 0.33 7.20
C ILE A 322 0.23 1.16 6.13
N GLY A 323 1.05 1.82 5.35
CA GLY A 323 0.76 2.38 4.05
C GLY A 323 1.86 1.98 3.07
N GLY A 324 1.88 2.63 1.92
CA GLY A 324 2.84 2.34 0.87
C GLY A 324 2.33 1.24 -0.05
N ALA A 325 3.23 0.41 -0.60
CA ALA A 325 2.87 -0.49 -1.68
C ALA A 325 3.61 -1.82 -1.66
N SER A 326 3.04 -2.78 -2.39
CA SER A 326 3.63 -4.06 -2.73
C SER A 326 3.74 -4.25 -4.24
N LEU A 327 4.57 -5.20 -4.66
CA LEU A 327 4.79 -5.54 -6.06
C LEU A 327 3.93 -6.75 -6.44
N TRP A 328 3.10 -6.56 -7.44
CA TRP A 328 2.21 -7.56 -8.00
C TRP A 328 2.72 -8.00 -9.36
N VAL A 329 2.54 -9.28 -9.69
CA VAL A 329 2.95 -9.87 -10.96
C VAL A 329 1.72 -10.21 -11.77
N PHE A 330 1.64 -9.75 -13.02
CA PHE A 330 0.54 -10.13 -13.89
C PHE A 330 0.74 -11.51 -14.50
N GLU A 331 -0.38 -12.22 -14.69
CA GLU A 331 -0.40 -13.49 -15.45
C GLU A 331 -0.18 -13.27 -16.95
N GLY A 332 0.05 -14.36 -17.68
CA GLY A 332 0.24 -14.36 -19.14
C GLY A 332 1.67 -14.03 -19.58
N LYS A 333 2.66 -14.19 -18.70
CA LYS A 333 4.08 -14.02 -19.04
C LYS A 333 4.72 -15.35 -19.43
N THR A 334 5.78 -15.29 -20.24
CA THR A 334 6.58 -16.44 -20.59
C THR A 334 7.33 -17.01 -19.39
N LYS A 335 7.78 -18.25 -19.50
CA LYS A 335 8.62 -18.90 -18.48
C LYS A 335 9.87 -18.10 -18.16
N PHE A 336 10.49 -17.49 -19.17
CA PHE A 336 11.73 -16.71 -19.01
C PHE A 336 11.46 -15.38 -18.31
N GLU A 337 10.38 -14.70 -18.63
CA GLU A 337 9.95 -13.47 -17.95
C GLU A 337 9.66 -13.74 -16.47
N TYR A 338 8.87 -14.78 -16.16
CA TYR A 338 8.61 -15.17 -14.76
C TYR A 338 9.90 -15.51 -14.00
N LYS A 339 10.86 -16.19 -14.64
CA LYS A 339 12.15 -16.49 -14.02
C LYS A 339 12.91 -15.20 -13.68
N GLY A 340 12.92 -14.22 -14.61
CA GLY A 340 13.53 -12.92 -14.38
C GLY A 340 12.86 -12.14 -13.24
N ILE A 341 11.53 -12.16 -13.15
CA ILE A 341 10.79 -11.57 -12.04
C ILE A 341 11.15 -12.24 -10.70
N ALA A 342 11.19 -13.59 -10.67
CA ALA A 342 11.53 -14.33 -9.47
C ALA A 342 12.97 -14.04 -8.99
N ASP A 343 13.91 -13.92 -9.90
CA ASP A 343 15.30 -13.55 -9.60
C ASP A 343 15.40 -12.11 -9.06
N PHE A 344 14.66 -11.17 -9.65
CA PHE A 344 14.60 -9.81 -9.16
C PHE A 344 13.96 -9.73 -7.75
N PHE A 345 12.88 -10.47 -7.51
CA PHE A 345 12.26 -10.52 -6.19
C PHE A 345 13.18 -11.15 -5.14
N SER A 346 13.95 -12.18 -5.52
CA SER A 346 15.01 -12.72 -4.65
C SER A 346 16.09 -11.70 -4.34
N PHE A 347 16.49 -10.88 -5.32
CA PHE A 347 17.44 -9.78 -5.11
C PHE A 347 16.86 -8.72 -4.15
N LEU A 348 15.62 -8.29 -4.35
CA LEU A 348 14.95 -7.32 -3.47
C LEU A 348 14.76 -7.84 -2.04
N SER A 349 14.67 -9.17 -1.86
CA SER A 349 14.48 -9.80 -0.55
C SER A 349 15.77 -9.96 0.26
N LYS A 350 16.93 -9.63 -0.30
CA LYS A 350 18.22 -9.68 0.42
C LYS A 350 18.23 -8.60 1.53
N PRO A 351 18.74 -8.93 2.73
CA PRO A 351 18.85 -7.96 3.82
C PRO A 351 19.59 -6.68 3.42
N GLU A 352 20.64 -6.79 2.59
CA GLU A 352 21.44 -5.67 2.12
C GLU A 352 20.64 -4.74 1.20
N SER A 353 19.88 -5.31 0.25
CA SER A 353 19.02 -4.54 -0.66
C SER A 353 17.93 -3.80 0.11
N GLN A 354 17.32 -4.46 1.10
CA GLN A 354 16.28 -3.87 1.93
C GLN A 354 16.82 -2.82 2.90
N ALA A 355 17.98 -3.06 3.52
CA ALA A 355 18.62 -2.08 4.39
C ALA A 355 19.03 -0.83 3.60
N GLN A 356 19.58 -0.99 2.39
CA GLN A 356 19.90 0.12 1.51
C GLN A 356 18.65 0.92 1.11
N TRP A 357 17.56 0.23 0.73
CA TRP A 357 16.28 0.86 0.41
C TRP A 357 15.75 1.66 1.60
N HIS A 358 15.70 1.04 2.78
CA HIS A 358 15.26 1.69 4.02
C HIS A 358 16.08 2.94 4.35
N GLN A 359 17.42 2.82 4.35
CA GLN A 359 18.33 3.92 4.69
C GLN A 359 18.26 5.08 3.68
N ASN A 360 18.10 4.76 2.39
CA ASN A 360 18.06 5.77 1.33
C ASN A 360 16.72 6.51 1.22
N THR A 361 15.62 5.89 1.65
CA THR A 361 14.27 6.41 1.43
C THR A 361 13.56 6.84 2.72
N GLY A 362 13.80 6.13 3.82
CA GLY A 362 13.05 6.22 5.06
C GLY A 362 11.87 5.25 5.15
N TYR A 363 11.50 4.54 4.07
CA TYR A 363 10.50 3.47 4.15
C TYR A 363 10.89 2.43 5.20
N LEU A 364 9.92 1.71 5.77
CA LEU A 364 10.17 0.71 6.80
C LEU A 364 11.06 -0.43 6.27
N PRO A 365 11.96 -1.00 7.07
CA PRO A 365 12.56 -2.28 6.76
C PRO A 365 11.45 -3.34 6.81
N ILE A 366 11.33 -4.14 5.76
CA ILE A 366 10.23 -5.12 5.66
C ILE A 366 10.59 -6.49 6.26
N THR A 367 11.86 -6.68 6.65
CA THR A 367 12.33 -7.88 7.36
C THR A 367 13.10 -7.52 8.62
N THR A 368 13.07 -8.43 9.59
CA THR A 368 13.87 -8.29 10.83
C THR A 368 15.37 -8.21 10.53
N ALA A 369 15.86 -9.01 9.56
CA ALA A 369 17.27 -9.00 9.18
C ALA A 369 17.73 -7.63 8.64
N ALA A 370 16.92 -6.96 7.82
CA ALA A 370 17.22 -5.62 7.31
C ALA A 370 17.22 -4.57 8.44
N TYR A 371 16.31 -4.68 9.40
CA TYR A 371 16.29 -3.80 10.58
C TYR A 371 17.56 -3.96 11.43
N GLU A 372 17.92 -5.20 11.78
CA GLU A 372 19.11 -5.47 12.58
C GLU A 372 20.40 -5.08 11.84
N LEU A 373 20.49 -5.31 10.54
CA LEU A 373 21.61 -4.86 9.72
C LEU A 373 21.74 -3.33 9.75
N THR A 374 20.65 -2.61 9.53
CA THR A 374 20.63 -1.13 9.58
C THR A 374 21.06 -0.61 10.95
N LYS A 375 20.60 -1.26 12.03
CA LYS A 375 20.96 -0.92 13.41
C LYS A 375 22.44 -1.18 13.70
N SER A 376 22.97 -2.32 13.27
CA SER A 376 24.39 -2.65 13.43
C SER A 376 25.34 -1.69 12.71
N GLN A 377 24.85 -1.04 11.65
CA GLN A 377 25.59 -0.02 10.90
C GLN A 377 25.55 1.36 11.57
N GLY A 378 24.89 1.53 12.73
CA GLY A 378 24.76 2.79 13.44
C GLY A 378 23.92 3.84 12.71
N PHE A 379 23.03 3.42 11.80
CA PHE A 379 22.23 4.33 11.00
C PHE A 379 21.28 5.15 11.86
N TYR A 380 20.61 4.53 12.83
CA TYR A 380 19.61 5.20 13.67
C TYR A 380 20.22 6.21 14.65
N ASP A 381 21.50 6.08 15.02
CA ASP A 381 22.20 7.05 15.88
C ASP A 381 22.30 8.42 15.17
N LYS A 382 22.42 8.41 13.85
CA LYS A 382 22.51 9.62 13.01
C LYS A 382 21.16 10.01 12.40
N ASN A 383 20.19 9.10 12.33
CA ASN A 383 18.91 9.26 11.70
C ASN A 383 17.80 8.64 12.58
N PRO A 384 17.43 9.24 13.72
CA PRO A 384 16.48 8.64 14.65
C PRO A 384 15.03 8.58 14.11
N GLY A 385 14.70 9.43 13.14
CA GLY A 385 13.33 9.54 12.61
C GLY A 385 12.75 8.24 12.07
N PRO A 386 13.42 7.49 11.19
CA PRO A 386 12.91 6.22 10.67
C PRO A 386 12.61 5.17 11.76
N GLU A 387 13.40 5.15 12.84
CA GLU A 387 13.16 4.22 13.95
C GLU A 387 11.89 4.55 14.76
N VAL A 388 11.49 5.83 14.81
CA VAL A 388 10.22 6.26 15.42
C VAL A 388 9.02 5.56 14.76
N ALA A 389 9.02 5.50 13.42
CA ALA A 389 7.97 4.84 12.65
C ALA A 389 7.87 3.34 12.97
N ILE A 390 9.02 2.65 13.06
CA ILE A 390 9.08 1.22 13.41
C ILE A 390 8.52 1.00 14.81
N LYS A 391 8.99 1.77 15.79
CA LYS A 391 8.55 1.69 17.20
C LYS A 391 7.07 2.04 17.38
N GLN A 392 6.51 2.87 16.51
CA GLN A 392 5.09 3.21 16.52
C GLN A 392 4.23 2.10 15.92
N LEU A 393 4.63 1.55 14.77
CA LEU A 393 3.95 0.42 14.13
C LEU A 393 3.92 -0.81 15.04
N LEU A 394 4.98 -1.05 15.80
CA LEU A 394 5.15 -2.20 16.69
C LEU A 394 4.86 -1.85 18.18
N ASN A 395 4.17 -0.75 18.46
CA ASN A 395 3.94 -0.27 19.82
C ASN A 395 3.20 -1.27 20.72
N LYS A 396 2.19 -1.94 20.16
CA LYS A 396 1.44 -3.02 20.81
C LYS A 396 1.09 -4.09 19.76
N ALA A 397 0.74 -5.28 20.22
CA ALA A 397 0.19 -6.32 19.34
C ALA A 397 -1.08 -5.78 18.65
N PRO A 398 -1.24 -5.98 17.33
CA PRO A 398 -2.41 -5.54 16.61
C PRO A 398 -3.70 -6.13 17.16
N THR A 399 -4.76 -5.33 17.16
CA THR A 399 -6.13 -5.74 17.43
C THR A 399 -6.92 -5.84 16.12
N PRO A 400 -8.16 -6.34 16.12
CA PRO A 400 -9.04 -6.27 14.95
C PRO A 400 -9.21 -4.84 14.39
N ASN A 401 -9.02 -3.81 15.23
CA ASN A 401 -9.14 -2.39 14.82
C ASN A 401 -7.83 -1.81 14.26
N SER A 402 -6.69 -2.48 14.46
CA SER A 402 -5.37 -1.93 14.15
C SER A 402 -4.45 -2.86 13.37
N MET A 403 -4.96 -3.98 12.86
CA MET A 403 -4.20 -4.90 12.03
C MET A 403 -4.09 -4.46 10.56
N GLY A 404 -4.82 -3.43 10.18
CA GLY A 404 -4.90 -2.92 8.81
C GLY A 404 -6.34 -2.73 8.35
N ILE A 405 -6.51 -2.44 7.05
CA ILE A 405 -7.81 -2.31 6.39
C ILE A 405 -7.77 -3.06 5.07
N ARG A 406 -8.78 -3.91 4.81
CA ARG A 406 -8.86 -4.74 3.60
C ARG A 406 -10.23 -4.64 2.95
N PHE A 407 -10.50 -3.50 2.34
CA PHE A 407 -11.77 -3.22 1.67
C PHE A 407 -11.62 -3.32 0.14
N GLY A 408 -12.63 -3.86 -0.51
CA GLY A 408 -12.79 -3.71 -1.95
C GLY A 408 -13.19 -2.29 -2.33
N ASN A 409 -12.81 -1.84 -3.52
CA ASN A 409 -13.05 -0.46 -3.98
C ASN A 409 -12.49 0.62 -3.03
N PHE A 410 -11.51 0.30 -2.20
CA PHE A 410 -11.06 1.22 -1.15
C PHE A 410 -10.39 2.48 -1.71
N ASN A 411 -9.77 2.40 -2.87
CA ASN A 411 -9.29 3.59 -3.59
C ASN A 411 -10.43 4.58 -3.89
N ILE A 412 -11.60 4.09 -4.31
CA ILE A 412 -12.78 4.92 -4.59
C ILE A 412 -13.35 5.48 -3.28
N ILE A 413 -13.34 4.68 -2.21
CA ILE A 413 -13.80 5.13 -0.88
C ILE A 413 -12.92 6.28 -0.38
N ARG A 414 -11.58 6.19 -0.48
CA ARG A 414 -10.68 7.30 -0.15
C ARG A 414 -10.93 8.56 -0.98
N GLU A 415 -11.23 8.42 -2.26
CA GLU A 415 -11.59 9.56 -3.10
C GLU A 415 -12.87 10.27 -2.60
N ILE A 416 -13.85 9.49 -2.15
CA ILE A 416 -15.08 10.03 -1.51
C ILE A 416 -14.71 10.75 -0.21
N GLU A 417 -13.93 10.14 0.64
CA GLU A 417 -13.49 10.73 1.92
C GLU A 417 -12.74 12.04 1.71
N ASP A 418 -11.79 12.07 0.78
CA ASP A 418 -11.03 13.27 0.45
C ASP A 418 -11.93 14.38 -0.12
N GLN A 419 -12.87 14.03 -1.01
CA GLN A 419 -13.80 15.01 -1.56
C GLN A 419 -14.75 15.59 -0.50
N VAL A 420 -15.27 14.76 0.37
CA VAL A 420 -16.16 15.22 1.44
C VAL A 420 -15.40 16.06 2.46
N TRP A 421 -14.13 15.73 2.72
CA TRP A 421 -13.27 16.56 3.56
C TRP A 421 -13.04 17.95 2.96
N GLU A 422 -12.78 18.04 1.67
CA GLU A 422 -12.67 19.32 0.95
C GLU A 422 -13.98 20.12 1.01
N ASP A 423 -15.13 19.46 0.94
CA ASP A 423 -16.45 20.09 1.09
C ASP A 423 -16.70 20.62 2.52
N ILE A 424 -16.21 19.89 3.55
CA ILE A 424 -16.23 20.35 4.95
C ILE A 424 -15.35 21.61 5.11
N LEU A 425 -14.13 21.59 4.62
CA LEU A 425 -13.21 22.72 4.70
C LEU A 425 -13.72 23.94 3.92
N GLY A 426 -14.41 23.71 2.80
CA GLY A 426 -15.07 24.71 2.00
C GLY A 426 -16.41 25.23 2.61
N GLY A 427 -16.85 24.68 3.74
CA GLY A 427 -18.07 25.09 4.41
C GLY A 427 -19.36 24.66 3.70
N LYS A 428 -19.30 23.73 2.75
CA LYS A 428 -20.45 23.24 1.99
C LYS A 428 -21.31 22.25 2.78
N ILE A 429 -20.69 21.52 3.71
CA ILE A 429 -21.34 20.51 4.54
C ILE A 429 -20.78 20.58 5.97
N SER A 430 -21.60 20.25 6.97
CA SER A 430 -21.14 20.15 8.35
C SER A 430 -20.21 18.92 8.52
N VAL A 431 -19.34 18.94 9.54
CA VAL A 431 -18.47 17.79 9.84
C VAL A 431 -19.31 16.54 10.12
N LYS A 432 -20.37 16.67 10.89
CA LYS A 432 -21.28 15.57 11.24
C LYS A 432 -21.93 14.95 10.00
N ASP A 433 -22.48 15.77 9.13
CA ASP A 433 -23.15 15.29 7.92
C ASP A 433 -22.13 14.76 6.91
N GLY A 434 -20.94 15.36 6.86
CA GLY A 434 -19.82 14.88 6.05
C GLY A 434 -19.36 13.47 6.45
N LEU A 435 -19.14 13.22 7.73
CA LEU A 435 -18.80 11.88 8.22
C LEU A 435 -19.89 10.85 7.91
N ALA A 436 -21.16 11.23 8.09
CA ALA A 436 -22.29 10.38 7.73
C ALA A 436 -22.34 10.07 6.22
N LYS A 437 -22.04 11.08 5.38
CA LYS A 437 -21.95 10.92 3.92
C LYS A 437 -20.81 9.99 3.52
N MET A 438 -19.62 10.17 4.08
CA MET A 438 -18.46 9.28 3.84
C MET A 438 -18.81 7.81 4.10
N VAL A 439 -19.44 7.54 5.27
CA VAL A 439 -19.87 6.18 5.65
C VAL A 439 -20.95 5.65 4.69
N SER A 440 -21.96 6.44 4.37
CA SER A 440 -23.06 6.00 3.49
C SER A 440 -22.60 5.69 2.06
N GLU A 441 -21.85 6.62 1.45
CA GLU A 441 -21.35 6.43 0.07
C GLU A 441 -20.26 5.36 0.00
N GLY A 442 -19.38 5.29 1.01
CA GLY A 442 -18.37 4.24 1.11
C GLY A 442 -19.00 2.85 1.27
N ASN A 443 -20.04 2.71 2.10
CA ASN A 443 -20.78 1.45 2.24
C ASN A 443 -21.46 1.01 0.93
N ALA A 444 -21.95 1.95 0.13
CA ALA A 444 -22.46 1.63 -1.21
C ALA A 444 -21.37 0.99 -2.09
N LYS A 445 -20.12 1.52 -2.03
CA LYS A 445 -18.98 0.95 -2.77
C LYS A 445 -18.54 -0.41 -2.24
N LEU A 446 -18.63 -0.66 -0.95
CA LEU A 446 -18.39 -1.99 -0.37
C LEU A 446 -19.45 -2.98 -0.86
N ARG A 447 -20.73 -2.62 -0.90
CA ARG A 447 -21.80 -3.48 -1.43
C ARG A 447 -21.62 -3.79 -2.92
N GLU A 448 -21.23 -2.80 -3.75
CA GLU A 448 -20.90 -3.02 -5.15
C GLU A 448 -19.80 -4.08 -5.30
N PHE A 449 -18.71 -3.95 -4.53
CA PHE A 449 -17.60 -4.90 -4.58
C PHE A 449 -18.01 -6.30 -4.11
N GLU A 450 -18.74 -6.39 -3.03
CA GLU A 450 -19.26 -7.66 -2.50
C GLU A 450 -20.11 -8.41 -3.53
N GLN A 451 -21.04 -7.71 -4.21
CA GLN A 451 -21.90 -8.31 -5.23
C GLN A 451 -21.13 -8.89 -6.42
N LEU A 452 -20.02 -8.27 -6.78
CA LEU A 452 -19.18 -8.69 -7.91
C LEU A 452 -18.23 -9.83 -7.55
N ASN A 453 -17.98 -10.11 -6.26
CA ASN A 453 -16.91 -11.00 -5.81
C ASN A 453 -17.36 -12.11 -4.85
N LYS A 454 -18.67 -12.27 -4.67
CA LYS A 454 -19.29 -13.39 -3.96
C LYS A 454 -19.17 -14.72 -4.70
#